data_c1ba6f2827c15d6a98d801ea856c1dd7
#
_entry.id   c1ba6f2827c15d6a98d801ea856c1dd7
#
_cell.length_a   1.000
_cell.length_b   1.000
_cell.length_c   1.000
_cell.angle_alpha   90.00
_cell.angle_beta   90.00
_cell.angle_gamma   90.00
#
_symmetry.space_group_name_H-M   'P 1'
#
loop_
_entity.id
_entity.type
_entity.pdbx_description
1 polymer ?
#
loop_
_entity_poly.entity_id
_entity_poly.type
_entity_poly.pdbx_seq_one_letter_code
_entity_poly.pdbx_strand_id
1 'polypeptide(L)'
;MENQIAIREAITENDAKLFWEQLHIYYKRDMFPDPNAEERDYFLGDEYQTTMQQIHDRSQDRCYYLFFQRNGQDIGFALPVIYNSEDGKCFIMEYCVYPEYRGNGTGKECANVLLNWAKENGALYAELNYGGNDRRLRFWESVGFIENGVDEWGAPLMILPPNDEVPFTVVVLDDPTDWQLLKLENGFKKDIGEESLTEEKQRQLQQAIKEGKITFFVAKRGYRAVGMCSVAKCYSTFSCSDTGVYEDFYIEPAFRGRGIARKLAEAAQAWCKDNSISSLTVCCAPCDEKMYQALGFDIGLGTTFAHIE
;
A
#
# COMPACT_ATOMS: atom_id res chain seq x y z
N MET A 1 33.79 3.58 17.68
CA MET A 1 32.95 2.69 16.85
C MET A 1 32.33 1.53 17.66
N GLU A 2 32.48 1.59 18.99
CA GLU A 2 31.85 0.65 19.93
C GLU A 2 30.44 1.13 20.24
N ASN A 3 29.43 0.44 19.80
CA ASN A 3 28.00 0.55 20.13
C ASN A 3 27.03 0.71 18.94
N GLN A 4 27.52 0.64 17.69
CA GLN A 4 26.66 0.77 16.51
C GLN A 4 25.93 -0.55 16.25
N ILE A 5 24.63 -0.47 15.93
CA ILE A 5 23.84 -1.63 15.49
C ILE A 5 24.15 -1.91 14.02
N ALA A 6 24.34 -3.19 13.69
CA ALA A 6 24.51 -3.70 12.33
C ALA A 6 23.47 -4.76 12.01
N ILE A 7 23.24 -5.00 10.73
CA ILE A 7 22.45 -6.14 10.23
C ILE A 7 23.39 -7.31 9.95
N ARG A 8 22.99 -8.49 10.40
CA ARG A 8 23.59 -9.78 10.03
C ARG A 8 22.50 -10.64 9.39
N GLU A 9 22.68 -11.03 8.15
CA GLU A 9 21.79 -11.99 7.49
C GLU A 9 22.09 -13.42 7.96
N ALA A 10 21.04 -14.21 8.18
CA ALA A 10 21.13 -15.63 8.51
C ALA A 10 21.38 -16.43 7.22
N ILE A 11 22.65 -16.71 6.91
CA ILE A 11 23.06 -17.35 5.65
C ILE A 11 23.19 -18.87 5.80
N THR A 12 23.59 -19.35 6.99
CA THR A 12 23.81 -20.77 7.22
C THR A 12 22.54 -21.47 7.72
N GLU A 13 22.47 -22.78 7.55
CA GLU A 13 21.37 -23.59 8.11
C GLU A 13 21.24 -23.41 9.63
N ASN A 14 22.36 -23.28 10.33
CA ASN A 14 22.35 -23.05 11.78
C ASN A 14 21.81 -21.66 12.13
N ASP A 15 22.14 -20.63 11.32
CA ASP A 15 21.58 -19.28 11.51
C ASP A 15 20.07 -19.28 11.25
N ALA A 16 19.60 -19.93 10.19
CA ALA A 16 18.18 -20.07 9.88
C ALA A 16 17.44 -20.78 11.01
N LYS A 17 18.01 -21.88 11.55
CA LYS A 17 17.44 -22.57 12.70
C LYS A 17 17.33 -21.64 13.92
N LEU A 18 18.40 -20.91 14.24
CA LEU A 18 18.40 -19.94 15.32
C LEU A 18 17.33 -18.85 15.11
N PHE A 19 17.19 -18.36 13.87
CA PHE A 19 16.17 -17.36 13.54
C PHE A 19 14.77 -17.88 13.86
N TRP A 20 14.44 -19.08 13.42
CA TRP A 20 13.13 -19.70 13.67
C TRP A 20 12.89 -19.98 15.15
N GLU A 21 13.89 -20.39 15.91
CA GLU A 21 13.79 -20.54 17.36
C GLU A 21 13.44 -19.21 18.04
N GLN A 22 14.11 -18.11 17.66
CA GLN A 22 13.83 -16.78 18.20
C GLN A 22 12.46 -16.25 17.76
N LEU A 23 12.05 -16.47 16.52
CA LEU A 23 10.73 -16.09 16.01
C LEU A 23 9.60 -16.83 16.78
N HIS A 24 9.74 -18.13 17.02
CA HIS A 24 8.78 -18.90 17.80
C HIS A 24 8.70 -18.43 19.26
N ILE A 25 9.84 -18.04 19.89
CA ILE A 25 9.84 -17.44 21.23
C ILE A 25 9.06 -16.12 21.22
N TYR A 26 9.29 -15.28 20.22
CA TYR A 26 8.58 -14.00 20.05
C TYR A 26 7.10 -14.21 19.83
N TYR A 27 6.68 -15.12 18.96
CA TYR A 27 5.27 -15.43 18.74
C TYR A 27 4.57 -15.86 20.03
N LYS A 28 5.17 -16.78 20.78
CA LYS A 28 4.58 -17.26 22.05
C LYS A 28 4.51 -16.20 23.13
N ARG A 29 5.47 -15.28 23.17
CA ARG A 29 5.58 -14.28 24.24
C ARG A 29 4.86 -12.96 23.93
N ASP A 30 5.04 -12.45 22.70
CA ASP A 30 4.69 -11.08 22.37
C ASP A 30 3.47 -10.97 21.42
N MET A 31 3.28 -11.95 20.51
CA MET A 31 2.21 -11.91 19.52
C MET A 31 0.98 -12.70 19.97
N PHE A 32 1.17 -13.92 20.39
CA PHE A 32 0.12 -14.85 20.78
C PHE A 32 0.37 -15.39 22.20
N PRO A 33 0.30 -14.53 23.24
CA PRO A 33 0.53 -14.97 24.62
C PRO A 33 -0.56 -15.92 25.13
N ASP A 34 -1.78 -15.81 24.57
CA ASP A 34 -2.86 -16.77 24.83
C ASP A 34 -2.58 -18.07 24.04
N PRO A 35 -2.44 -19.23 24.73
CA PRO A 35 -2.25 -20.50 24.07
C PRO A 35 -3.40 -20.93 23.15
N ASN A 36 -4.60 -20.39 23.35
CA ASN A 36 -5.79 -20.71 22.58
C ASN A 36 -6.08 -19.72 21.45
N ALA A 37 -5.17 -18.78 21.16
CA ALA A 37 -5.36 -17.87 20.05
C ALA A 37 -5.44 -18.66 18.72
N GLU A 38 -6.50 -18.42 17.94
CA GLU A 38 -6.87 -19.19 16.76
C GLU A 38 -5.77 -19.21 15.69
N GLU A 39 -5.04 -18.10 15.53
CA GLU A 39 -3.97 -17.97 14.54
C GLU A 39 -2.62 -18.56 15.00
N ARG A 40 -2.47 -18.84 16.30
CA ARG A 40 -1.22 -19.24 16.91
C ARG A 40 -0.63 -20.51 16.31
N ASP A 41 -1.48 -21.53 16.12
CA ASP A 41 -1.05 -22.84 15.62
C ASP A 41 -0.51 -22.75 14.18
N TYR A 42 -1.09 -21.86 13.36
CA TYR A 42 -0.60 -21.58 12.02
C TYR A 42 0.81 -20.96 12.05
N PHE A 43 1.02 -19.89 12.82
CA PHE A 43 2.31 -19.18 12.87
C PHE A 43 3.42 -19.99 13.56
N LEU A 44 3.08 -20.95 14.41
CA LEU A 44 4.03 -21.86 15.04
C LEU A 44 4.20 -23.18 14.29
N GLY A 45 3.41 -23.41 13.25
CA GLY A 45 3.38 -24.66 12.49
C GLY A 45 4.36 -24.71 11.34
N ASP A 46 4.58 -25.92 10.85
CA ASP A 46 5.49 -26.23 9.73
C ASP A 46 5.00 -25.59 8.41
N GLU A 47 3.70 -25.37 8.27
CA GLU A 47 3.09 -24.75 7.08
C GLU A 47 3.59 -23.32 6.88
N TYR A 48 3.52 -22.48 7.92
CA TYR A 48 4.01 -21.12 7.87
C TYR A 48 5.52 -21.07 7.59
N GLN A 49 6.30 -21.91 8.28
CA GLN A 49 7.75 -22.01 8.07
C GLN A 49 8.08 -22.42 6.62
N THR A 50 7.35 -23.40 6.08
CA THR A 50 7.53 -23.86 4.69
C THR A 50 7.21 -22.74 3.70
N THR A 51 6.12 -22.01 3.92
CA THR A 51 5.74 -20.86 3.08
C THR A 51 6.82 -19.78 3.08
N MET A 52 7.32 -19.41 4.26
CA MET A 52 8.40 -18.42 4.37
C MET A 52 9.69 -18.89 3.72
N GLN A 53 10.02 -20.18 3.85
CA GLN A 53 11.20 -20.75 3.19
C GLN A 53 11.07 -20.69 1.66
N GLN A 54 9.89 -20.99 1.11
CA GLN A 54 9.63 -20.85 -0.33
C GLN A 54 9.79 -19.40 -0.81
N ILE A 55 9.37 -18.41 0.00
CA ILE A 55 9.57 -16.99 -0.31
C ILE A 55 11.05 -16.61 -0.18
N HIS A 56 11.75 -17.15 0.81
CA HIS A 56 13.19 -16.92 1.01
C HIS A 56 14.03 -17.41 -0.17
N ASP A 57 13.66 -18.56 -0.74
CA ASP A 57 14.41 -19.24 -1.82
C ASP A 57 14.12 -18.64 -3.21
N ARG A 58 13.22 -17.63 -3.33
CA ARG A 58 12.98 -16.95 -4.59
C ARG A 58 14.22 -16.16 -5.04
N SER A 59 14.39 -16.06 -6.34
CA SER A 59 15.44 -15.21 -6.93
C SER A 59 15.12 -13.71 -6.85
N GLN A 60 13.82 -13.37 -6.82
CA GLN A 60 13.28 -12.01 -6.67
C GLN A 60 12.12 -12.04 -5.67
N ASP A 61 11.77 -10.88 -5.12
CA ASP A 61 10.65 -10.73 -4.18
C ASP A 61 10.76 -11.72 -3.02
N ARG A 62 11.93 -11.77 -2.43
CA ARG A 62 12.27 -12.74 -1.38
C ARG A 62 12.19 -12.14 0.01
N CYS A 63 11.96 -12.97 1.01
CA CYS A 63 12.15 -12.59 2.40
C CYS A 63 13.58 -12.82 2.87
N TYR A 64 13.95 -12.12 3.93
CA TYR A 64 15.28 -12.15 4.52
C TYR A 64 15.18 -12.42 6.02
N TYR A 65 16.01 -13.32 6.52
CA TYR A 65 16.16 -13.61 7.95
C TYR A 65 17.30 -12.77 8.50
N LEU A 66 16.97 -11.67 9.20
CA LEU A 66 17.93 -10.68 9.63
C LEU A 66 18.04 -10.64 11.16
N PHE A 67 19.26 -10.57 11.67
CA PHE A 67 19.54 -10.25 13.07
C PHE A 67 20.05 -8.82 13.20
N PHE A 68 19.61 -8.13 14.24
CA PHE A 68 20.24 -6.88 14.72
C PHE A 68 21.37 -7.27 15.65
N GLN A 69 22.57 -6.79 15.36
CA GLN A 69 23.76 -7.14 16.11
C GLN A 69 24.41 -5.89 16.71
N ARG A 70 24.75 -5.95 17.99
CA ARG A 70 25.52 -4.92 18.69
C ARG A 70 26.70 -5.59 19.39
N ASN A 71 27.93 -5.10 19.13
CA ASN A 71 29.16 -5.66 19.69
C ASN A 71 29.30 -7.19 19.50
N GLY A 72 28.90 -7.70 18.34
CA GLY A 72 28.95 -9.13 18.03
C GLY A 72 27.86 -10.00 18.68
N GLN A 73 26.90 -9.36 19.39
CA GLN A 73 25.80 -10.05 20.04
C GLN A 73 24.48 -9.72 19.34
N ASP A 74 23.67 -10.73 19.07
CA ASP A 74 22.33 -10.53 18.51
C ASP A 74 21.40 -9.96 19.58
N ILE A 75 20.73 -8.85 19.25
CA ILE A 75 19.86 -8.08 20.17
C ILE A 75 18.41 -8.04 19.68
N GLY A 76 18.12 -8.66 18.56
CA GLY A 76 16.79 -8.70 17.94
C GLY A 76 16.86 -9.25 16.53
N PHE A 77 15.73 -9.25 15.85
CA PHE A 77 15.62 -9.74 14.47
C PHE A 77 14.52 -9.02 13.69
N ALA A 78 14.54 -9.20 12.37
CA ALA A 78 13.48 -8.78 11.45
C ALA A 78 13.28 -9.79 10.33
N LEU A 79 12.06 -9.86 9.81
CA LEU A 79 11.65 -10.64 8.64
C LEU A 79 11.04 -9.68 7.61
N PRO A 80 11.82 -8.99 6.79
CA PRO A 80 11.30 -8.20 5.68
C PRO A 80 11.20 -9.03 4.41
N VAL A 81 10.23 -8.66 3.54
CA VAL A 81 10.16 -9.08 2.14
C VAL A 81 10.41 -7.85 1.26
N ILE A 82 11.27 -7.93 0.24
CA ILE A 82 11.50 -6.84 -0.71
C ILE A 82 10.96 -7.25 -2.08
N TYR A 83 9.99 -6.51 -2.58
CA TYR A 83 9.30 -6.74 -3.86
C TYR A 83 9.96 -5.93 -4.98
N ASN A 84 11.16 -6.35 -5.38
CA ASN A 84 11.96 -5.65 -6.39
C ASN A 84 11.39 -5.74 -7.81
N SER A 85 10.63 -6.78 -8.13
CA SER A 85 9.99 -6.95 -9.43
C SER A 85 8.67 -6.17 -9.56
N GLU A 86 8.16 -5.61 -8.47
CA GLU A 86 6.92 -4.83 -8.42
C GLU A 86 7.21 -3.33 -8.31
N ASP A 87 6.87 -2.75 -7.18
CA ASP A 87 6.97 -1.31 -6.92
C ASP A 87 8.10 -0.93 -5.92
N GLY A 88 8.96 -1.88 -5.58
CA GLY A 88 10.07 -1.67 -4.64
C GLY A 88 9.63 -1.61 -3.18
N LYS A 89 8.52 -2.23 -2.83
CA LYS A 89 8.04 -2.32 -1.45
C LYS A 89 8.95 -3.20 -0.59
N CYS A 90 9.35 -2.70 0.59
CA CYS A 90 9.82 -3.52 1.69
C CYS A 90 8.66 -3.74 2.66
N PHE A 91 8.09 -4.95 2.69
CA PHE A 91 7.08 -5.28 3.69
C PHE A 91 7.75 -5.90 4.92
N ILE A 92 7.63 -5.22 6.07
CA ILE A 92 8.19 -5.69 7.34
C ILE A 92 7.16 -6.62 7.98
N MET A 93 7.33 -7.92 7.78
CA MET A 93 6.42 -8.93 8.33
C MET A 93 6.60 -9.05 9.84
N GLU A 94 7.86 -9.17 10.28
CA GLU A 94 8.19 -9.31 11.70
C GLU A 94 9.33 -8.40 12.09
N TYR A 95 9.24 -7.87 13.30
CA TYR A 95 10.23 -7.00 13.89
C TYR A 95 10.28 -7.18 15.41
N CYS A 96 11.42 -7.56 15.94
CA CYS A 96 11.59 -7.79 17.36
C CYS A 96 12.95 -7.29 17.87
N VAL A 97 12.92 -6.51 18.95
CA VAL A 97 14.09 -6.31 19.83
C VAL A 97 13.90 -7.17 21.06
N TYR A 98 14.91 -7.94 21.46
CA TYR A 98 14.81 -8.82 22.63
C TYR A 98 14.53 -8.01 23.89
N PRO A 99 13.75 -8.54 24.85
CA PRO A 99 13.27 -7.77 26.01
C PRO A 99 14.37 -7.06 26.79
N GLU A 100 15.50 -7.70 26.97
CA GLU A 100 16.66 -7.20 27.73
C GLU A 100 17.35 -6.00 27.07
N TYR A 101 17.11 -5.78 25.77
CA TYR A 101 17.65 -4.66 25.00
C TYR A 101 16.61 -3.57 24.69
N ARG A 102 15.35 -3.74 25.14
CA ARG A 102 14.30 -2.74 24.94
C ARG A 102 14.52 -1.52 25.82
N GLY A 103 14.01 -0.40 25.37
CA GLY A 103 14.19 0.90 26.03
C GLY A 103 15.37 1.69 25.43
N ASN A 104 15.63 2.88 25.98
CA ASN A 104 16.73 3.77 25.59
C ASN A 104 16.89 4.04 24.08
N GLY A 105 15.79 3.93 23.30
CA GLY A 105 15.81 4.18 21.87
C GLY A 105 16.29 3.00 20.99
N THR A 106 16.70 1.87 21.56
CA THR A 106 17.24 0.71 20.82
C THR A 106 16.29 0.25 19.70
N GLY A 107 14.97 0.18 19.96
CA GLY A 107 14.01 -0.21 18.93
C GLY A 107 14.02 0.74 17.73
N LYS A 108 14.03 2.05 17.97
CA LYS A 108 14.09 3.03 16.87
C LYS A 108 15.41 2.97 16.11
N GLU A 109 16.52 2.73 16.80
CA GLU A 109 17.83 2.54 16.18
C GLU A 109 17.86 1.31 15.29
N CYS A 110 17.34 0.15 15.74
CA CYS A 110 17.20 -1.07 14.95
C CYS A 110 16.30 -0.85 13.72
N ALA A 111 15.17 -0.14 13.88
CA ALA A 111 14.26 0.15 12.76
C ALA A 111 14.95 1.01 11.68
N ASN A 112 15.70 2.05 12.08
CA ASN A 112 16.45 2.89 11.15
C ASN A 112 17.54 2.09 10.41
N VAL A 113 18.23 1.19 11.09
CA VAL A 113 19.23 0.31 10.47
C VAL A 113 18.58 -0.64 9.48
N LEU A 114 17.40 -1.21 9.81
CA LEU A 114 16.62 -2.04 8.89
C LEU A 114 16.20 -1.28 7.64
N LEU A 115 15.67 -0.07 7.80
CA LEU A 115 15.22 0.76 6.68
C LEU A 115 16.37 1.17 5.75
N ASN A 116 17.54 1.48 6.30
CA ASN A 116 18.74 1.75 5.50
C ASN A 116 19.18 0.49 4.74
N TRP A 117 19.22 -0.65 5.41
CA TRP A 117 19.55 -1.93 4.80
C TRP A 117 18.56 -2.27 3.67
N ALA A 118 17.26 -2.09 3.89
CA ALA A 118 16.24 -2.33 2.88
C ALA A 118 16.46 -1.44 1.64
N LYS A 119 16.78 -0.15 1.85
CA LYS A 119 17.09 0.79 0.77
C LYS A 119 18.33 0.35 -0.02
N GLU A 120 19.40 -0.10 0.64
CA GLU A 120 20.61 -0.62 0.01
C GLU A 120 20.33 -1.91 -0.79
N ASN A 121 19.29 -2.66 -0.43
CA ASN A 121 18.81 -3.87 -1.13
C ASN A 121 17.67 -3.60 -2.13
N GLY A 122 17.46 -2.34 -2.53
CA GLY A 122 16.57 -1.96 -3.61
C GLY A 122 15.16 -1.54 -3.18
N ALA A 123 14.86 -1.49 -1.89
CA ALA A 123 13.56 -0.99 -1.43
C ALA A 123 13.42 0.52 -1.68
N LEU A 124 12.27 0.93 -2.21
CA LEU A 124 11.93 2.33 -2.45
C LEU A 124 11.08 2.93 -1.32
N TYR A 125 10.37 2.09 -0.58
CA TYR A 125 9.55 2.46 0.58
C TYR A 125 9.34 1.24 1.48
N ALA A 126 8.79 1.45 2.67
CA ALA A 126 8.49 0.38 3.61
C ALA A 126 7.01 0.40 4.01
N GLU A 127 6.43 -0.78 4.20
CA GLU A 127 5.05 -0.98 4.63
C GLU A 127 5.02 -2.09 5.70
N LEU A 128 4.09 -2.01 6.61
CA LEU A 128 3.90 -3.02 7.64
C LEU A 128 2.46 -3.03 8.14
N ASN A 129 2.08 -4.12 8.82
CA ASN A 129 0.85 -4.25 9.57
C ASN A 129 1.17 -4.13 11.07
N TYR A 130 0.51 -3.20 11.76
CA TYR A 130 0.73 -3.02 13.20
C TYR A 130 -0.27 -3.79 14.09
N GLY A 131 -1.19 -4.55 13.48
CA GLY A 131 -2.14 -5.42 14.17
C GLY A 131 -3.13 -4.70 15.07
N GLY A 132 -3.47 -3.43 14.78
CA GLY A 132 -4.39 -2.62 15.57
C GLY A 132 -3.93 -2.31 17.01
N ASN A 133 -2.65 -2.50 17.31
CA ASN A 133 -2.10 -2.30 18.66
C ASN A 133 -1.54 -0.88 18.83
N ASP A 134 -2.11 -0.08 19.71
CA ASP A 134 -1.72 1.32 19.96
C ASP A 134 -0.24 1.52 20.32
N ARG A 135 0.37 0.55 21.01
CA ARG A 135 1.81 0.65 21.35
C ARG A 135 2.68 0.49 20.12
N ARG A 136 2.31 -0.43 19.21
CA ARG A 136 2.99 -0.63 17.93
C ARG A 136 2.75 0.56 17.01
N LEU A 137 1.52 1.08 16.95
CA LEU A 137 1.20 2.30 16.21
C LEU A 137 2.14 3.44 16.61
N ARG A 138 2.12 3.83 17.90
CA ARG A 138 3.00 4.92 18.40
C ARG A 138 4.49 4.67 18.18
N PHE A 139 4.93 3.41 18.26
CA PHE A 139 6.31 3.07 17.96
C PHE A 139 6.65 3.38 16.50
N TRP A 140 5.86 2.89 15.55
CA TRP A 140 6.12 3.07 14.14
C TRP A 140 5.92 4.53 13.68
N GLU A 141 4.96 5.26 14.25
CA GLU A 141 4.84 6.71 14.07
C GLU A 141 6.14 7.43 14.50
N SER A 142 6.73 7.02 15.63
CA SER A 142 8.01 7.60 16.09
C SER A 142 9.16 7.34 15.12
N VAL A 143 9.11 6.29 14.32
CA VAL A 143 10.07 5.99 13.24
C VAL A 143 9.79 6.80 11.97
N GLY A 144 8.54 7.29 11.81
CA GLY A 144 8.12 8.11 10.68
C GLY A 144 7.05 7.45 9.78
N PHE A 145 6.56 6.28 10.16
CA PHE A 145 5.44 5.66 9.42
C PHE A 145 4.14 6.41 9.63
N ILE A 146 3.26 6.34 8.65
CA ILE A 146 1.93 6.97 8.62
C ILE A 146 0.91 5.86 8.34
N GLU A 147 -0.26 5.91 8.99
CA GLU A 147 -1.36 4.99 8.68
C GLU A 147 -1.78 5.08 7.20
N ASN A 148 -2.04 3.95 6.58
CA ASN A 148 -2.35 3.86 5.14
C ASN A 148 -3.46 2.85 4.83
N GLY A 149 -4.57 2.94 5.51
CA GLY A 149 -5.73 2.09 5.30
C GLY A 149 -5.54 0.69 5.88
N VAL A 150 -6.07 -0.30 5.18
CA VAL A 150 -6.05 -1.71 5.60
C VAL A 150 -5.66 -2.62 4.45
N ASP A 151 -5.15 -3.81 4.77
CA ASP A 151 -4.88 -4.85 3.80
C ASP A 151 -6.16 -5.57 3.31
N GLU A 152 -6.00 -6.60 2.50
CA GLU A 152 -7.11 -7.39 1.96
C GLU A 152 -7.90 -8.17 3.02
N TRP A 153 -7.30 -8.43 4.18
CA TRP A 153 -7.94 -9.08 5.34
C TRP A 153 -8.52 -8.08 6.36
N GLY A 154 -8.40 -6.76 6.09
CA GLY A 154 -8.89 -5.71 6.96
C GLY A 154 -7.92 -5.31 8.08
N ALA A 155 -6.69 -5.82 8.06
CA ALA A 155 -5.69 -5.46 9.07
C ALA A 155 -5.02 -4.11 8.74
N PRO A 156 -4.82 -3.24 9.76
CA PRO A 156 -4.38 -1.86 9.53
C PRO A 156 -2.93 -1.78 9.10
N LEU A 157 -2.69 -1.04 8.03
CA LEU A 157 -1.37 -0.82 7.43
C LEU A 157 -0.77 0.52 7.84
N MET A 158 0.56 0.54 7.90
CA MET A 158 1.35 1.77 7.96
C MET A 158 2.40 1.77 6.86
N ILE A 159 2.68 2.95 6.31
CA ILE A 159 3.67 3.16 5.26
C ILE A 159 4.69 4.22 5.68
N LEU A 160 5.95 3.97 5.37
CA LEU A 160 6.97 5.01 5.33
C LEU A 160 7.06 5.47 3.87
N PRO A 161 6.55 6.66 3.54
CA PRO A 161 6.48 7.15 2.18
C PRO A 161 7.86 7.24 1.53
N PRO A 162 7.96 7.03 0.20
CA PRO A 162 9.19 7.33 -0.52
C PRO A 162 9.55 8.81 -0.33
N ASN A 163 10.84 9.11 -0.43
CA ASN A 163 11.41 10.43 -0.23
C ASN A 163 10.60 11.51 -0.97
N ASP A 164 10.36 12.68 -0.33
CA ASP A 164 9.60 13.81 -0.89
C ASP A 164 10.23 14.41 -2.16
N GLU A 165 11.47 14.07 -2.47
CA GLU A 165 12.16 14.47 -3.70
C GLU A 165 11.61 13.84 -4.98
N VAL A 166 10.87 12.72 -4.90
CA VAL A 166 10.26 12.08 -6.06
C VAL A 166 8.91 12.74 -6.37
N PRO A 167 8.76 13.46 -7.48
CA PRO A 167 7.51 14.15 -7.83
C PRO A 167 6.42 13.14 -8.18
N PHE A 168 5.16 13.54 -7.93
CA PHE A 168 4.01 12.81 -8.45
C PHE A 168 3.85 13.03 -9.95
N THR A 169 3.65 11.95 -10.69
CA THR A 169 3.25 11.98 -12.10
C THR A 169 1.86 11.38 -12.25
N VAL A 170 1.10 11.87 -13.23
CA VAL A 170 -0.18 11.25 -13.61
C VAL A 170 -0.02 10.68 -15.00
N VAL A 171 -0.39 9.41 -15.15
CA VAL A 171 -0.37 8.69 -16.43
C VAL A 171 -1.76 8.17 -16.77
N VAL A 172 -2.05 8.09 -18.05
CA VAL A 172 -3.19 7.29 -18.55
C VAL A 172 -2.80 5.84 -18.45
N LEU A 173 -3.69 5.00 -17.95
CA LEU A 173 -3.43 3.57 -17.80
C LEU A 173 -3.43 2.90 -19.18
N ASP A 174 -2.33 2.29 -19.54
CA ASP A 174 -2.16 1.56 -20.80
C ASP A 174 -2.47 0.06 -20.65
N ASP A 175 -2.14 -0.53 -19.50
CA ASP A 175 -2.38 -1.95 -19.21
C ASP A 175 -3.57 -2.13 -18.26
N PRO A 176 -4.72 -2.64 -18.77
CA PRO A 176 -5.87 -2.87 -17.93
C PRO A 176 -5.70 -4.02 -16.93
N THR A 177 -4.59 -4.76 -17.00
CA THR A 177 -4.25 -5.84 -16.06
C THR A 177 -3.28 -5.39 -14.96
N ASP A 178 -2.90 -4.10 -14.92
CA ASP A 178 -2.02 -3.56 -13.88
C ASP A 178 -2.64 -3.81 -12.49
N TRP A 179 -1.96 -4.63 -11.70
CA TRP A 179 -2.39 -5.01 -10.36
C TRP A 179 -2.54 -3.79 -9.42
N GLN A 180 -1.78 -2.72 -9.67
CA GLN A 180 -1.86 -1.50 -8.87
C GLN A 180 -3.20 -0.77 -9.07
N LEU A 181 -3.81 -0.87 -10.27
CA LEU A 181 -5.16 -0.36 -10.47
C LEU A 181 -6.15 -1.12 -9.58
N LEU A 182 -6.11 -2.46 -9.61
CA LEU A 182 -7.00 -3.27 -8.78
C LEU A 182 -6.84 -3.00 -7.28
N LYS A 183 -5.59 -2.75 -6.84
CA LYS A 183 -5.31 -2.34 -5.46
C LYS A 183 -6.00 -1.02 -5.11
N LEU A 184 -5.91 -0.01 -5.98
CA LEU A 184 -6.56 1.29 -5.78
C LEU A 184 -8.09 1.19 -5.83
N GLU A 185 -8.64 0.41 -6.77
CA GLU A 185 -10.08 0.13 -6.87
C GLU A 185 -10.62 -0.53 -5.59
N ASN A 186 -9.93 -1.55 -5.09
CA ASN A 186 -10.31 -2.21 -3.85
C ASN A 186 -10.17 -1.26 -2.64
N GLY A 187 -9.18 -0.39 -2.62
CA GLY A 187 -9.03 0.67 -1.62
C GLY A 187 -10.21 1.65 -1.66
N PHE A 188 -10.60 2.09 -2.85
CA PHE A 188 -11.78 2.93 -3.06
C PHE A 188 -13.07 2.27 -2.56
N LYS A 189 -13.31 1.02 -2.96
CA LYS A 189 -14.48 0.23 -2.53
C LYS A 189 -14.56 0.15 -1.00
N LYS A 190 -13.46 -0.17 -0.35
CA LYS A 190 -13.40 -0.22 1.13
C LYS A 190 -13.69 1.14 1.78
N ASP A 191 -13.17 2.24 1.24
CA ASP A 191 -13.41 3.61 1.76
C ASP A 191 -14.89 3.99 1.72
N ILE A 192 -15.65 3.51 0.74
CA ILE A 192 -17.09 3.75 0.61
C ILE A 192 -17.96 2.65 1.24
N GLY A 193 -17.36 1.66 1.91
CA GLY A 193 -18.07 0.58 2.59
C GLY A 193 -18.57 -0.54 1.67
N GLU A 194 -18.01 -0.66 0.48
CA GLU A 194 -18.33 -1.68 -0.52
C GLU A 194 -17.35 -2.86 -0.47
N GLU A 195 -17.77 -4.01 -0.97
CA GLU A 195 -16.91 -5.19 -1.12
C GLU A 195 -15.92 -5.00 -2.27
N SER A 196 -14.77 -5.66 -2.15
CA SER A 196 -13.75 -5.71 -3.20
C SER A 196 -14.32 -6.32 -4.50
N LEU A 197 -13.72 -5.97 -5.64
CA LEU A 197 -14.13 -6.49 -6.94
C LEU A 197 -13.94 -8.01 -7.02
N THR A 198 -15.01 -8.72 -7.36
CA THR A 198 -14.92 -10.15 -7.68
C THR A 198 -14.10 -10.35 -8.98
N GLU A 199 -13.55 -11.55 -9.19
CA GLU A 199 -12.81 -11.86 -10.43
C GLU A 199 -13.62 -11.59 -11.71
N GLU A 200 -14.94 -11.82 -11.67
CA GLU A 200 -15.82 -11.52 -12.79
C GLU A 200 -15.91 -10.02 -13.05
N LYS A 201 -16.14 -9.21 -12.02
CA LYS A 201 -16.14 -7.73 -12.12
C LYS A 201 -14.80 -7.19 -12.59
N GLN A 202 -13.69 -7.76 -12.13
CA GLN A 202 -12.36 -7.39 -12.59
C GLN A 202 -12.19 -7.63 -14.10
N ARG A 203 -12.62 -8.80 -14.60
CA ARG A 203 -12.59 -9.09 -16.05
C ARG A 203 -13.47 -8.14 -16.85
N GLN A 204 -14.66 -7.80 -16.34
CA GLN A 204 -15.57 -6.84 -16.98
C GLN A 204 -14.94 -5.43 -17.02
N LEU A 205 -14.31 -4.97 -15.95
CA LEU A 205 -13.59 -3.71 -15.90
C LEU A 205 -12.45 -3.68 -16.92
N GLN A 206 -11.61 -4.71 -16.94
CA GLN A 206 -10.50 -4.83 -17.90
C GLN A 206 -11.01 -4.79 -19.36
N GLN A 207 -12.14 -5.42 -19.63
CA GLN A 207 -12.74 -5.38 -20.96
C GLN A 207 -13.28 -3.99 -21.31
N ALA A 208 -13.92 -3.29 -20.37
CA ALA A 208 -14.42 -1.93 -20.57
C ALA A 208 -13.27 -0.93 -20.84
N ILE A 209 -12.12 -1.09 -20.17
CA ILE A 209 -10.91 -0.30 -20.43
C ILE A 209 -10.40 -0.58 -21.86
N LYS A 210 -10.27 -1.85 -22.25
CA LYS A 210 -9.83 -2.25 -23.60
C LYS A 210 -10.72 -1.71 -24.71
N GLU A 211 -12.01 -1.64 -24.45
CA GLU A 211 -13.02 -1.11 -25.40
C GLU A 211 -13.06 0.44 -25.41
N GLY A 212 -12.29 1.11 -24.53
CA GLY A 212 -12.28 2.56 -24.42
C GLY A 212 -13.58 3.16 -23.88
N LYS A 213 -14.39 2.35 -23.18
CA LYS A 213 -15.62 2.81 -22.49
C LYS A 213 -15.28 3.66 -21.26
N ILE A 214 -14.18 3.31 -20.59
CA ILE A 214 -13.65 4.02 -19.43
C ILE A 214 -12.14 4.16 -19.56
N THR A 215 -11.62 5.30 -19.14
CA THR A 215 -10.18 5.62 -19.15
C THR A 215 -9.75 5.96 -17.74
N PHE A 216 -8.72 5.29 -17.24
CA PHE A 216 -8.15 5.55 -15.92
C PHE A 216 -6.94 6.46 -15.98
N PHE A 217 -6.85 7.35 -15.01
CA PHE A 217 -5.71 8.21 -14.73
C PHE A 217 -5.11 7.78 -13.41
N VAL A 218 -3.84 7.41 -13.41
CA VAL A 218 -3.16 6.88 -12.22
C VAL A 218 -2.06 7.85 -11.80
N ALA A 219 -2.16 8.34 -10.55
CA ALA A 219 -1.09 9.11 -9.94
C ALA A 219 -0.04 8.16 -9.37
N LYS A 220 1.21 8.31 -9.84
CA LYS A 220 2.35 7.50 -9.41
C LYS A 220 3.38 8.36 -8.68
N ARG A 221 3.99 7.77 -7.65
CA ARG A 221 5.18 8.28 -6.99
C ARG A 221 6.29 7.24 -7.15
N GLY A 222 7.24 7.52 -8.05
CA GLY A 222 8.14 6.47 -8.54
C GLY A 222 7.34 5.38 -9.26
N TYR A 223 7.52 4.15 -8.87
CA TYR A 223 6.79 3.00 -9.44
C TYR A 223 5.45 2.72 -8.74
N ARG A 224 5.20 3.28 -7.54
CA ARG A 224 3.97 3.04 -6.79
C ARG A 224 2.83 3.91 -7.28
N ALA A 225 1.70 3.29 -7.60
CA ALA A 225 0.43 3.98 -7.78
C ALA A 225 -0.16 4.35 -6.41
N VAL A 226 -0.51 5.63 -6.23
CA VAL A 226 -0.96 6.20 -4.94
C VAL A 226 -2.33 6.86 -5.03
N GLY A 227 -2.92 6.93 -6.22
CA GLY A 227 -4.26 7.46 -6.42
C GLY A 227 -4.70 7.29 -7.87
N MET A 228 -5.99 7.40 -8.10
CA MET A 228 -6.61 7.23 -9.41
C MET A 228 -7.85 8.09 -9.54
N CYS A 229 -8.29 8.27 -10.77
CA CYS A 229 -9.63 8.64 -11.16
C CYS A 229 -9.93 8.05 -12.53
N SER A 230 -11.20 7.99 -12.91
CA SER A 230 -11.61 7.53 -14.21
C SER A 230 -12.52 8.51 -14.94
N VAL A 231 -12.62 8.34 -16.25
CA VAL A 231 -13.60 9.03 -17.11
C VAL A 231 -14.36 7.97 -17.92
N ALA A 232 -15.63 7.77 -17.58
CA ALA A 232 -16.55 6.97 -18.37
C ALA A 232 -17.14 7.80 -19.51
N LYS A 233 -17.11 7.27 -20.76
CA LYS A 233 -17.62 7.97 -21.92
C LYS A 233 -19.12 7.75 -22.10
N CYS A 234 -19.83 8.82 -22.39
CA CYS A 234 -21.25 8.84 -22.73
C CYS A 234 -21.46 9.67 -23.99
N TYR A 235 -22.57 9.45 -24.68
CA TYR A 235 -22.98 10.32 -25.78
C TYR A 235 -24.18 11.17 -25.38
N SER A 236 -24.04 12.50 -25.54
CA SER A 236 -25.11 13.45 -25.27
C SER A 236 -25.84 13.84 -26.54
N THR A 237 -27.15 13.59 -26.59
CA THR A 237 -28.00 14.08 -27.67
C THR A 237 -28.22 15.57 -27.61
N PHE A 238 -28.02 16.20 -26.46
CA PHE A 238 -28.14 17.66 -26.29
C PHE A 238 -27.01 18.41 -27.01
N SER A 239 -25.77 17.93 -26.85
CA SER A 239 -24.60 18.51 -27.54
C SER A 239 -24.28 17.79 -28.86
N CYS A 240 -24.92 16.65 -29.13
CA CYS A 240 -24.58 15.74 -30.25
C CYS A 240 -23.09 15.38 -30.30
N SER A 241 -22.52 15.14 -29.12
CA SER A 241 -21.10 14.85 -28.96
C SER A 241 -20.85 13.94 -27.76
N ASP A 242 -19.65 13.41 -27.67
CA ASP A 242 -19.21 12.65 -26.49
C ASP A 242 -19.12 13.55 -25.26
N THR A 243 -19.54 13.00 -24.14
CA THR A 243 -19.42 13.56 -22.80
C THR A 243 -18.72 12.57 -21.88
N GLY A 244 -18.22 13.00 -20.73
CA GLY A 244 -17.58 12.15 -19.74
C GLY A 244 -18.24 12.25 -18.38
N VAL A 245 -18.19 11.17 -17.64
CA VAL A 245 -18.46 11.15 -16.19
C VAL A 245 -17.16 10.85 -15.47
N TYR A 246 -16.81 11.74 -14.53
CA TYR A 246 -15.64 11.57 -13.65
C TYR A 246 -16.03 10.68 -12.49
N GLU A 247 -15.36 9.53 -12.35
CA GLU A 247 -15.70 8.48 -11.39
C GLU A 247 -14.44 7.92 -10.71
N ASP A 248 -14.62 6.99 -9.78
CA ASP A 248 -13.58 6.19 -9.12
C ASP A 248 -12.40 7.02 -8.58
N PHE A 249 -12.74 8.18 -7.99
CA PHE A 249 -11.72 9.08 -7.46
C PHE A 249 -11.23 8.60 -6.08
N TYR A 250 -9.99 8.15 -6.04
CA TYR A 250 -9.38 7.66 -4.81
C TYR A 250 -7.90 8.07 -4.68
N ILE A 251 -7.49 8.38 -3.47
CA ILE A 251 -6.08 8.60 -3.11
C ILE A 251 -5.82 7.84 -1.81
N GLU A 252 -4.76 7.05 -1.78
CA GLU A 252 -4.33 6.36 -0.56
C GLU A 252 -4.20 7.34 0.61
N PRO A 253 -4.68 6.99 1.82
CA PRO A 253 -4.78 7.92 2.96
C PRO A 253 -3.49 8.68 3.26
N ALA A 254 -2.34 8.00 3.26
CA ALA A 254 -1.03 8.59 3.54
C ALA A 254 -0.56 9.64 2.52
N PHE A 255 -1.20 9.69 1.35
CA PHE A 255 -0.84 10.62 0.26
C PHE A 255 -1.86 11.74 0.05
N ARG A 256 -2.93 11.78 0.85
CA ARG A 256 -3.94 12.87 0.81
C ARG A 256 -3.32 14.21 1.26
N GLY A 257 -3.93 15.31 0.82
CA GLY A 257 -3.45 16.66 1.18
C GLY A 257 -2.17 17.12 0.48
N ARG A 258 -1.64 16.37 -0.49
CA ARG A 258 -0.38 16.65 -1.21
C ARG A 258 -0.56 17.15 -2.64
N GLY A 259 -1.76 17.61 -3.00
CA GLY A 259 -2.07 18.16 -4.35
C GLY A 259 -2.34 17.11 -5.44
N ILE A 260 -2.37 15.81 -5.11
CA ILE A 260 -2.60 14.72 -6.07
C ILE A 260 -3.99 14.84 -6.71
N ALA A 261 -5.03 15.17 -5.93
CA ALA A 261 -6.40 15.37 -6.40
C ALA A 261 -6.45 16.34 -7.57
N ARG A 262 -5.77 17.49 -7.45
CA ARG A 262 -5.71 18.51 -8.50
C ARG A 262 -5.03 17.97 -9.76
N LYS A 263 -3.91 17.31 -9.63
CA LYS A 263 -3.19 16.72 -10.77
C LYS A 263 -4.01 15.67 -11.51
N LEU A 264 -4.75 14.81 -10.79
CA LEU A 264 -5.67 13.85 -11.41
C LEU A 264 -6.79 14.53 -12.17
N ALA A 265 -7.47 15.51 -11.57
CA ALA A 265 -8.53 16.26 -12.21
C ALA A 265 -8.02 17.02 -13.44
N GLU A 266 -6.89 17.72 -13.35
CA GLU A 266 -6.26 18.43 -14.47
C GLU A 266 -5.90 17.48 -15.62
N ALA A 267 -5.38 16.28 -15.33
CA ALA A 267 -5.06 15.27 -16.34
C ALA A 267 -6.32 14.76 -17.04
N ALA A 268 -7.38 14.46 -16.29
CA ALA A 268 -8.66 14.02 -16.85
C ALA A 268 -9.31 15.12 -17.72
N GLN A 269 -9.29 16.35 -17.27
CA GLN A 269 -9.83 17.51 -18.02
C GLN A 269 -9.03 17.76 -19.30
N ALA A 270 -7.69 17.71 -19.25
CA ALA A 270 -6.84 17.84 -20.43
C ALA A 270 -7.12 16.73 -21.44
N TRP A 271 -7.20 15.49 -20.97
CA TRP A 271 -7.52 14.34 -21.83
C TRP A 271 -8.92 14.49 -22.48
N CYS A 272 -9.93 14.94 -21.75
CA CYS A 272 -11.25 15.21 -22.30
C CYS A 272 -11.18 16.21 -23.46
N LYS A 273 -10.43 17.30 -23.28
CA LYS A 273 -10.21 18.31 -24.32
C LYS A 273 -9.55 17.71 -25.57
N ASP A 274 -8.50 16.92 -25.38
CA ASP A 274 -7.72 16.32 -26.48
C ASP A 274 -8.54 15.23 -27.21
N ASN A 275 -9.52 14.62 -26.55
CA ASN A 275 -10.42 13.60 -27.12
C ASN A 275 -11.79 14.13 -27.53
N SER A 276 -11.95 15.48 -27.63
CA SER A 276 -13.20 16.12 -28.08
C SER A 276 -14.42 15.80 -27.21
N ILE A 277 -14.21 15.53 -25.91
CA ILE A 277 -15.28 15.34 -24.93
C ILE A 277 -15.80 16.74 -24.53
N SER A 278 -17.07 17.00 -24.83
CA SER A 278 -17.66 18.35 -24.74
C SER A 278 -17.94 18.81 -23.31
N SER A 279 -18.13 17.89 -22.38
CA SER A 279 -18.33 18.17 -20.96
C SER A 279 -17.89 16.99 -20.10
N LEU A 280 -17.36 17.29 -18.91
CA LEU A 280 -17.02 16.32 -17.89
C LEU A 280 -17.87 16.62 -16.65
N THR A 281 -18.64 15.65 -16.18
CA THR A 281 -19.52 15.78 -15.03
C THR A 281 -19.06 14.90 -13.88
N VAL A 282 -19.42 15.23 -12.65
CA VAL A 282 -19.21 14.40 -11.46
C VAL A 282 -20.48 14.37 -10.62
N CYS A 283 -20.82 13.23 -10.09
CA CYS A 283 -21.82 13.07 -9.05
C CYS A 283 -21.11 12.92 -7.70
N CYS A 284 -21.42 13.75 -6.72
CA CYS A 284 -20.76 13.71 -5.43
C CYS A 284 -21.75 13.86 -4.26
N ALA A 285 -21.32 13.39 -3.09
CA ALA A 285 -22.05 13.67 -1.84
C ALA A 285 -21.97 15.17 -1.49
N PRO A 286 -22.97 15.73 -0.77
CA PRO A 286 -22.97 17.15 -0.39
C PRO A 286 -21.73 17.56 0.43
N CYS A 287 -21.14 16.65 1.19
CA CYS A 287 -19.90 16.93 1.95
C CYS A 287 -18.68 17.16 1.06
N ASP A 288 -18.67 16.63 -0.17
CA ASP A 288 -17.54 16.69 -1.09
C ASP A 288 -17.67 17.80 -2.15
N GLU A 289 -18.82 18.48 -2.19
CA GLU A 289 -19.10 19.51 -3.18
C GLU A 289 -18.00 20.58 -3.27
N LYS A 290 -17.54 21.09 -2.13
CA LYS A 290 -16.48 22.12 -2.09
C LYS A 290 -15.15 21.61 -2.64
N MET A 291 -14.84 20.32 -2.43
CA MET A 291 -13.65 19.70 -2.97
C MET A 291 -13.73 19.67 -4.50
N TYR A 292 -14.83 19.18 -5.07
CA TYR A 292 -14.99 19.12 -6.53
C TYR A 292 -15.06 20.49 -7.18
N GLN A 293 -15.70 21.49 -6.53
CA GLN A 293 -15.65 22.88 -6.99
C GLN A 293 -14.20 23.40 -7.07
N ALA A 294 -13.37 23.09 -6.06
CA ALA A 294 -11.95 23.47 -6.07
C ALA A 294 -11.11 22.72 -7.12
N LEU A 295 -11.63 21.62 -7.67
CA LEU A 295 -11.03 20.84 -8.77
C LEU A 295 -11.56 21.28 -10.16
N GLY A 296 -12.41 22.31 -10.24
CA GLY A 296 -12.91 22.87 -11.50
C GLY A 296 -14.29 22.37 -11.93
N PHE A 297 -15.03 21.65 -11.08
CA PHE A 297 -16.42 21.25 -11.31
C PHE A 297 -17.35 22.29 -10.64
N ASP A 298 -17.42 23.48 -11.18
CA ASP A 298 -18.06 24.66 -10.55
C ASP A 298 -19.47 24.96 -11.06
N ILE A 299 -19.99 24.20 -12.03
CA ILE A 299 -21.32 24.38 -12.62
C ILE A 299 -22.28 23.32 -12.07
N GLY A 300 -23.23 23.72 -11.23
CA GLY A 300 -24.27 22.81 -10.74
C GLY A 300 -25.29 22.48 -11.85
N LEU A 301 -25.46 21.16 -12.12
CA LEU A 301 -26.39 20.70 -13.17
C LEU A 301 -27.75 20.21 -12.65
N GLY A 302 -28.01 20.36 -11.35
CA GLY A 302 -29.24 19.90 -10.71
C GLY A 302 -29.05 18.64 -9.87
N THR A 303 -30.16 17.93 -9.59
CA THR A 303 -30.16 16.74 -8.72
C THR A 303 -30.19 15.47 -9.57
N THR A 304 -29.34 14.51 -9.24
CA THR A 304 -29.33 13.19 -9.88
C THR A 304 -30.17 12.20 -9.09
N PHE A 305 -30.96 11.38 -9.80
CA PHE A 305 -31.73 10.29 -9.22
C PHE A 305 -31.30 8.98 -9.87
N ALA A 306 -31.23 7.90 -9.08
CA ALA A 306 -30.95 6.55 -9.57
C ALA A 306 -32.19 5.66 -9.41
N HIS A 307 -32.38 4.74 -10.37
CA HIS A 307 -33.24 3.57 -10.23
C HIS A 307 -32.34 2.34 -10.27
N ILE A 308 -32.44 1.52 -9.24
CA ILE A 308 -31.61 0.29 -9.09
C ILE A 308 -32.57 -0.89 -9.01
N GLU A 309 -32.35 -1.90 -9.88
CA GLU A 309 -33.09 -3.16 -9.90
C GLU A 309 -32.52 -4.18 -8.93
#